data_7b0eb3bfca181cfea74906ebb4926e92
#
_entry.id   7b0eb3bfca181cfea74906ebb4926e92
#
_cell.length_a   1.000
_cell.length_b   1.000
_cell.length_c   1.000
_cell.angle_alpha   90.00
_cell.angle_beta   90.00
_cell.angle_gamma   90.00
#
_symmetry.space_group_name_H-M   'P 1'
#
loop_
_entity.id
_entity.type
_entity.pdbx_description
1 polymer ?
#
loop_
_entity_poly.entity_id
_entity_poly.type
_entity_poly.pdbx_seq_one_letter_code
_entity_poly.pdbx_strand_id
1 'polypeptide(L)'
;MRSISRTTFARAYLAITFFSVSAGIAAEPVALRVESFTVLPSTGPLAFVEVENRQPDPYRGMIALKPPEGWRIVPAEREVVLAEKETKRISFAIELGRNAALNSYAVEVTATAGDTKVVRQQNVACASAPYFKPTIDGNPDEWKDAIGVRFTEGGKRTELRTYWNRRSFSLLVAVEEDTLIGQRRSGAFDGVQLAISPADSRTATSPDKVADRYEFLLAWTGQGTAGKCFRLAAPETQLATTQNNRDLSSLQYDDATVAVTRTDGVTYYECSIPFKPMRDRIRPSEGREFFLSVLVHDPDGTGIRDWGKTAGLWPWQRNRLAWSKWPGAKWGKQPPYDNKLHWGLCASKY
;
A
#
# COMPACT_ATOMS: atom_id res chain seq x y z
N MET A 1 81.16 23.84 -23.99
CA MET A 1 80.04 24.78 -23.86
C MET A 1 79.04 24.57 -24.98
N ARG A 2 77.93 23.88 -24.79
CA ARG A 2 76.85 23.71 -25.80
C ARG A 2 75.55 24.19 -25.18
N SER A 3 75.01 25.26 -25.80
CA SER A 3 73.69 25.84 -25.44
C SER A 3 72.59 24.95 -25.94
N ILE A 4 71.68 24.64 -25.02
CA ILE A 4 70.42 23.88 -25.32
C ILE A 4 69.28 24.89 -25.36
N SER A 5 68.74 25.11 -26.57
CA SER A 5 67.53 25.90 -26.79
C SER A 5 66.28 25.14 -26.30
N ARG A 6 65.52 25.74 -25.41
CA ARG A 6 64.19 25.23 -24.97
C ARG A 6 63.08 25.80 -25.88
N THR A 7 62.48 24.93 -26.66
CA THR A 7 61.30 25.27 -27.46
C THR A 7 60.09 25.08 -26.66
N THR A 8 59.31 26.14 -26.36
CA THR A 8 58.07 26.12 -25.61
C THR A 8 56.92 25.83 -26.55
N PHE A 9 56.29 24.67 -26.43
CA PHE A 9 55.07 24.36 -27.16
C PHE A 9 53.89 24.93 -26.37
N ALA A 10 53.17 25.91 -26.92
CA ALA A 10 51.87 26.38 -26.41
C ALA A 10 50.80 25.41 -26.85
N ARG A 11 50.17 24.74 -25.90
CA ARG A 11 48.94 23.93 -26.13
C ARG A 11 47.71 24.85 -26.02
N ALA A 12 47.07 25.09 -27.13
CA ALA A 12 45.74 25.72 -27.16
C ALA A 12 44.69 24.70 -26.71
N TYR A 13 44.05 24.95 -25.58
CA TYR A 13 42.86 24.20 -25.15
C TYR A 13 41.63 24.81 -25.79
N LEU A 14 41.00 24.07 -26.70
CA LEU A 14 39.72 24.40 -27.27
C LEU A 14 38.64 23.96 -26.22
N ALA A 15 38.07 24.91 -25.49
CA ALA A 15 36.95 24.65 -24.60
C ALA A 15 35.67 24.46 -25.41
N ILE A 16 35.22 23.23 -25.60
CA ILE A 16 33.92 22.91 -26.18
C ILE A 16 32.92 23.01 -25.06
N THR A 17 32.13 24.09 -25.02
CA THR A 17 31.01 24.27 -24.12
C THR A 17 29.84 23.46 -24.65
N PHE A 18 29.56 22.30 -24.02
CA PHE A 18 28.33 21.57 -24.27
C PHE A 18 27.18 22.32 -23.60
N PHE A 19 26.35 22.97 -24.35
CA PHE A 19 25.03 23.40 -23.93
C PHE A 19 24.14 22.15 -23.83
N SER A 20 24.01 21.60 -22.65
CA SER A 20 22.98 20.60 -22.35
C SER A 20 21.64 21.31 -22.36
N VAL A 21 20.89 21.23 -23.44
CA VAL A 21 19.47 21.56 -23.47
C VAL A 21 18.77 20.46 -22.69
N SER A 22 18.57 20.69 -21.39
CA SER A 22 17.61 19.90 -20.61
C SER A 22 16.25 20.19 -21.20
N ALA A 23 15.77 19.32 -22.09
CA ALA A 23 14.35 19.27 -22.42
C ALA A 23 13.62 18.97 -21.09
N GLY A 24 13.08 20.00 -20.46
CA GLY A 24 12.22 19.85 -19.29
C GLY A 24 11.07 18.94 -19.70
N ILE A 25 11.02 17.73 -19.15
CA ILE A 25 9.85 16.85 -19.29
C ILE A 25 8.71 17.66 -18.67
N ALA A 26 7.81 18.16 -19.52
CA ALA A 26 6.64 18.90 -19.07
C ALA A 26 5.91 18.00 -18.06
N ALA A 27 5.63 18.54 -16.87
CA ALA A 27 4.92 17.78 -15.85
C ALA A 27 3.57 17.35 -16.44
N GLU A 28 3.22 16.06 -16.29
CA GLU A 28 1.95 15.55 -16.79
C GLU A 28 0.78 16.33 -16.17
N PRO A 29 -0.22 16.70 -16.98
CA PRO A 29 -1.32 17.54 -16.52
C PRO A 29 -2.20 16.89 -15.47
N VAL A 30 -2.28 15.55 -15.50
CA VAL A 30 -3.05 14.78 -14.51
C VAL A 30 -2.25 13.56 -14.04
N ALA A 31 -2.49 13.16 -12.80
CA ALA A 31 -2.12 11.85 -12.31
C ALA A 31 -3.31 10.89 -12.42
N LEU A 32 -3.03 9.64 -12.79
CA LEU A 32 -4.01 8.58 -12.97
C LEU A 32 -3.66 7.37 -12.11
N ARG A 33 -4.66 6.78 -11.45
CA ARG A 33 -4.53 5.53 -10.72
C ARG A 33 -5.84 4.74 -10.76
N VAL A 34 -5.75 3.45 -11.00
CA VAL A 34 -6.89 2.54 -10.86
C VAL A 34 -6.84 1.93 -9.45
N GLU A 35 -7.97 1.97 -8.74
CA GLU A 35 -8.07 1.41 -7.39
C GLU A 35 -8.18 -0.13 -7.44
N SER A 36 -7.85 -0.78 -6.32
CA SER A 36 -8.12 -2.21 -6.13
C SER A 36 -9.62 -2.48 -6.21
N PHE A 37 -10.00 -3.62 -6.78
CA PHE A 37 -11.40 -4.07 -6.73
C PHE A 37 -11.72 -4.52 -5.31
N THR A 38 -12.87 -4.13 -4.79
CA THR A 38 -13.32 -4.47 -3.42
C THR A 38 -14.23 -5.70 -3.38
N VAL A 39 -14.59 -6.21 -4.55
CA VAL A 39 -15.23 -7.51 -4.76
C VAL A 39 -14.67 -8.17 -6.01
N LEU A 40 -14.88 -9.49 -6.15
CA LEU A 40 -14.33 -10.24 -7.29
C LEU A 40 -14.87 -9.72 -8.62
N PRO A 41 -14.02 -9.52 -9.63
CA PRO A 41 -14.42 -8.98 -10.93
C PRO A 41 -15.53 -9.76 -11.65
N SER A 42 -15.63 -11.07 -11.41
CA SER A 42 -16.71 -11.90 -11.97
C SER A 42 -18.10 -11.56 -11.43
N THR A 43 -18.20 -10.81 -10.32
CA THR A 43 -19.47 -10.39 -9.73
C THR A 43 -20.00 -9.05 -10.26
N GLY A 44 -19.28 -8.43 -11.19
CA GLY A 44 -19.68 -7.16 -11.80
C GLY A 44 -19.55 -5.93 -10.90
N PRO A 45 -18.39 -5.71 -10.25
CA PRO A 45 -18.20 -4.53 -9.42
C PRO A 45 -18.05 -3.25 -10.22
N LEU A 46 -17.98 -2.12 -9.51
CA LEU A 46 -17.46 -0.89 -10.07
C LEU A 46 -15.93 -0.91 -10.01
N ALA A 47 -15.30 -0.57 -11.13
CA ALA A 47 -13.90 -0.18 -11.16
C ALA A 47 -13.81 1.34 -10.92
N PHE A 48 -12.85 1.79 -10.13
CA PHE A 48 -12.67 3.19 -9.85
C PHE A 48 -11.31 3.68 -10.34
N VAL A 49 -11.33 4.86 -10.97
CA VAL A 49 -10.14 5.58 -11.39
C VAL A 49 -10.05 6.87 -10.58
N GLU A 50 -8.96 7.07 -9.88
CA GLU A 50 -8.61 8.37 -9.30
C GLU A 50 -7.89 9.21 -10.34
N VAL A 51 -8.33 10.45 -10.49
CA VAL A 51 -7.74 11.44 -11.39
C VAL A 51 -7.46 12.70 -10.58
N GLU A 52 -6.20 13.11 -10.51
CA GLU A 52 -5.76 14.33 -9.83
C GLU A 52 -5.30 15.37 -10.87
N ASN A 53 -5.85 16.58 -10.83
CA ASN A 53 -5.36 17.68 -11.63
C ASN A 53 -4.06 18.23 -11.02
N ARG A 54 -2.98 18.21 -11.79
CA ARG A 54 -1.65 18.68 -11.37
C ARG A 54 -1.31 20.06 -11.90
N GLN A 55 -2.21 20.64 -12.69
CA GLN A 55 -2.05 21.98 -13.24
C GLN A 55 -2.68 23.05 -12.33
N PRO A 56 -2.23 24.30 -12.45
CA PRO A 56 -2.88 25.43 -11.76
C PRO A 56 -4.24 25.78 -12.36
N ASP A 57 -4.48 25.42 -13.63
CA ASP A 57 -5.73 25.68 -14.33
C ASP A 57 -6.70 24.48 -14.24
N PRO A 58 -8.01 24.69 -14.38
CA PRO A 58 -8.97 23.62 -14.47
C PRO A 58 -8.66 22.66 -15.61
N TYR A 59 -8.72 21.37 -15.35
CA TYR A 59 -8.57 20.31 -16.35
C TYR A 59 -9.95 19.87 -16.86
N ARG A 60 -10.10 19.74 -18.19
CA ARG A 60 -11.27 19.14 -18.82
C ARG A 60 -10.79 18.10 -19.84
N GLY A 61 -11.28 16.86 -19.72
CA GLY A 61 -10.86 15.78 -20.63
C GLY A 61 -11.72 14.53 -20.50
N MET A 62 -11.36 13.52 -21.28
CA MET A 62 -11.96 12.19 -21.26
C MET A 62 -11.06 11.20 -20.53
N ILE A 63 -11.65 10.38 -19.69
CA ILE A 63 -10.96 9.28 -19.01
C ILE A 63 -11.50 7.97 -19.57
N ALA A 64 -10.63 7.17 -20.17
CA ALA A 64 -10.93 5.84 -20.68
C ALA A 64 -10.24 4.78 -19.83
N LEU A 65 -10.94 3.69 -19.53
CA LEU A 65 -10.40 2.53 -18.84
C LEU A 65 -10.45 1.31 -19.76
N LYS A 66 -9.28 0.78 -20.11
CA LYS A 66 -9.14 -0.45 -20.89
C LYS A 66 -8.89 -1.61 -19.92
N PRO A 67 -9.84 -2.54 -19.79
CA PRO A 67 -9.72 -3.70 -18.91
C PRO A 67 -8.86 -4.81 -19.56
N PRO A 68 -8.59 -5.91 -18.82
CA PRO A 68 -8.03 -7.12 -19.39
C PRO A 68 -8.84 -7.63 -20.59
N GLU A 69 -8.18 -8.41 -21.46
CA GLU A 69 -8.82 -8.99 -22.63
C GLU A 69 -10.04 -9.85 -22.26
N GLY A 70 -11.10 -9.72 -23.06
CA GLY A 70 -12.34 -10.46 -22.89
C GLY A 70 -13.28 -9.92 -21.80
N TRP A 71 -12.92 -8.78 -21.14
CA TRP A 71 -13.84 -8.08 -20.25
C TRP A 71 -14.64 -7.01 -20.99
N ARG A 72 -15.77 -6.59 -20.37
CA ARG A 72 -16.56 -5.44 -20.82
C ARG A 72 -16.78 -4.47 -19.68
N ILE A 73 -16.45 -3.20 -19.95
CA ILE A 73 -16.63 -2.07 -19.03
C ILE A 73 -17.57 -1.04 -19.67
N VAL A 74 -18.46 -0.47 -18.87
CA VAL A 74 -19.45 0.51 -19.33
C VAL A 74 -19.54 1.69 -18.34
N PRO A 75 -19.54 2.90 -18.86
CA PRO A 75 -19.15 3.29 -20.21
C PRO A 75 -17.65 3.05 -20.42
N ALA A 76 -17.18 2.96 -21.68
CA ALA A 76 -15.76 2.79 -21.97
C ALA A 76 -14.94 4.03 -21.62
N GLU A 77 -15.59 5.20 -21.61
CA GLU A 77 -14.95 6.50 -21.28
C GLU A 77 -15.93 7.42 -20.55
N ARG A 78 -15.39 8.38 -19.79
CA ARG A 78 -16.15 9.41 -19.07
C ARG A 78 -15.48 10.77 -19.18
N GLU A 79 -16.31 11.80 -19.42
CA GLU A 79 -15.85 13.19 -19.31
C GLU A 79 -15.58 13.53 -17.84
N VAL A 80 -14.50 14.27 -17.62
CA VAL A 80 -14.14 14.81 -16.29
C VAL A 80 -13.78 16.28 -16.38
N VAL A 81 -14.24 17.03 -15.39
CA VAL A 81 -13.81 18.41 -15.14
C VAL A 81 -13.27 18.45 -13.71
N LEU A 82 -12.05 18.95 -13.54
CA LEU A 82 -11.34 19.06 -12.27
C LEU A 82 -10.89 20.50 -12.05
N ALA A 83 -11.13 21.02 -10.87
CA ALA A 83 -10.53 22.28 -10.44
C ALA A 83 -9.01 22.11 -10.21
N GLU A 84 -8.29 23.21 -9.93
CA GLU A 84 -6.87 23.14 -9.54
C GLU A 84 -6.67 22.16 -8.36
N LYS A 85 -5.73 21.24 -8.50
CA LYS A 85 -5.36 20.22 -7.49
C LYS A 85 -6.52 19.35 -7.01
N GLU A 86 -7.65 19.37 -7.70
CA GLU A 86 -8.77 18.52 -7.36
C GLU A 86 -8.47 17.07 -7.74
N THR A 87 -8.85 16.16 -6.85
CA THR A 87 -8.84 14.71 -7.10
C THR A 87 -10.29 14.24 -7.17
N LYS A 88 -10.65 13.54 -8.25
CA LYS A 88 -11.95 12.86 -8.41
C LYS A 88 -11.79 11.36 -8.55
N ARG A 89 -12.74 10.65 -8.00
CA ARG A 89 -12.95 9.21 -8.12
C ARG A 89 -14.03 8.97 -9.16
N ILE A 90 -13.68 8.31 -10.27
CA ILE A 90 -14.55 8.07 -11.43
C ILE A 90 -14.86 6.59 -11.52
N SER A 91 -16.13 6.23 -11.61
CA SER A 91 -16.58 4.84 -11.62
C SER A 91 -16.84 4.33 -13.04
N PHE A 92 -16.54 3.05 -13.26
CA PHE A 92 -16.83 2.28 -14.47
C PHE A 92 -17.47 0.96 -14.07
N ALA A 93 -18.58 0.57 -14.65
CA ALA A 93 -19.22 -0.71 -14.36
C ALA A 93 -18.53 -1.85 -15.11
N ILE A 94 -18.13 -2.90 -14.42
CA ILE A 94 -17.64 -4.13 -15.03
C ILE A 94 -18.87 -5.01 -15.34
N GLU A 95 -19.35 -5.00 -16.58
CA GLU A 95 -20.48 -5.84 -16.99
C GLU A 95 -20.09 -7.29 -17.22
N LEU A 96 -18.86 -7.51 -17.67
CA LEU A 96 -18.28 -8.83 -17.85
C LEU A 96 -16.85 -8.82 -17.35
N GLY A 97 -16.58 -9.51 -16.27
CA GLY A 97 -15.25 -9.71 -15.69
C GLY A 97 -14.98 -11.19 -15.45
N ARG A 98 -13.71 -11.55 -15.29
CA ARG A 98 -13.27 -12.91 -14.96
C ARG A 98 -12.24 -12.85 -13.85
N ASN A 99 -12.30 -13.81 -12.92
CA ASN A 99 -11.31 -13.92 -11.86
C ASN A 99 -10.01 -14.51 -12.41
N ALA A 100 -8.88 -13.90 -12.07
CA ALA A 100 -7.56 -14.42 -12.38
C ALA A 100 -7.02 -15.23 -11.19
N ALA A 101 -6.38 -16.38 -11.47
CA ALA A 101 -5.84 -17.25 -10.43
C ALA A 101 -4.79 -16.56 -9.53
N LEU A 102 -4.02 -15.63 -10.11
CA LEU A 102 -3.02 -14.85 -9.36
C LEU A 102 -3.60 -13.57 -8.75
N ASN A 103 -4.90 -13.30 -8.91
CA ASN A 103 -5.55 -12.08 -8.47
C ASN A 103 -4.80 -10.81 -8.92
N SER A 104 -4.37 -10.79 -10.16
CA SER A 104 -3.66 -9.66 -10.79
C SER A 104 -4.27 -9.38 -12.15
N TYR A 105 -4.67 -8.15 -12.37
CA TYR A 105 -5.44 -7.70 -13.53
C TYR A 105 -4.72 -6.53 -14.18
N ALA A 106 -4.18 -6.75 -15.38
CA ALA A 106 -3.54 -5.70 -16.14
C ALA A 106 -4.59 -4.76 -16.72
N VAL A 107 -4.54 -3.49 -16.36
CA VAL A 107 -5.44 -2.44 -16.84
C VAL A 107 -4.63 -1.29 -17.43
N GLU A 108 -5.23 -0.57 -18.38
CA GLU A 108 -4.66 0.66 -18.91
C GLU A 108 -5.69 1.78 -18.72
N VAL A 109 -5.29 2.88 -18.12
CA VAL A 109 -6.11 4.08 -18.02
C VAL A 109 -5.50 5.19 -18.84
N THR A 110 -6.35 5.89 -19.58
CA THR A 110 -5.96 7.01 -20.46
C THR A 110 -6.75 8.26 -20.10
N ALA A 111 -6.08 9.39 -20.00
CA ALA A 111 -6.69 10.70 -19.96
C ALA A 111 -6.33 11.47 -21.23
N THR A 112 -7.34 12.05 -21.90
CA THR A 112 -7.16 12.83 -23.14
C THR A 112 -7.82 14.20 -22.99
N ALA A 113 -7.04 15.27 -23.31
CA ALA A 113 -7.52 16.65 -23.32
C ALA A 113 -6.90 17.39 -24.50
N GLY A 114 -7.68 17.69 -25.54
CA GLY A 114 -7.17 18.17 -26.81
C GLY A 114 -6.12 17.21 -27.38
N ASP A 115 -4.95 17.72 -27.70
CA ASP A 115 -3.83 16.93 -28.23
C ASP A 115 -3.00 16.23 -27.13
N THR A 116 -3.29 16.49 -25.85
CA THR A 116 -2.55 15.91 -24.74
C THR A 116 -3.14 14.57 -24.31
N LYS A 117 -2.29 13.55 -24.22
CA LYS A 117 -2.66 12.20 -23.81
C LYS A 117 -1.73 11.71 -22.70
N VAL A 118 -2.28 11.27 -21.60
CA VAL A 118 -1.58 10.60 -20.49
C VAL A 118 -2.05 9.16 -20.40
N VAL A 119 -1.13 8.19 -20.39
CA VAL A 119 -1.44 6.76 -20.32
C VAL A 119 -0.73 6.15 -19.12
N ARG A 120 -1.46 5.30 -18.38
CA ARG A 120 -0.92 4.49 -17.29
C ARG A 120 -1.32 3.04 -17.46
N GLN A 121 -0.33 2.17 -17.37
CA GLN A 121 -0.55 0.73 -17.23
C GLN A 121 -0.33 0.35 -15.78
N GLN A 122 -1.22 -0.43 -15.21
CA GLN A 122 -1.21 -0.83 -13.81
C GLN A 122 -1.70 -2.26 -13.66
N ASN A 123 -1.11 -3.02 -12.73
CA ASN A 123 -1.67 -4.27 -12.25
C ASN A 123 -2.52 -3.97 -11.01
N VAL A 124 -3.81 -4.29 -11.11
CA VAL A 124 -4.80 -4.11 -10.04
C VAL A 124 -5.09 -5.46 -9.41
N ALA A 125 -5.30 -5.50 -8.10
CA ALA A 125 -5.75 -6.69 -7.39
C ALA A 125 -7.18 -6.53 -6.90
N CYS A 126 -7.87 -7.65 -6.65
CA CYS A 126 -9.06 -7.66 -5.82
C CYS A 126 -8.63 -7.71 -4.35
N ALA A 127 -8.93 -6.66 -3.61
CA ALA A 127 -8.63 -6.50 -2.20
C ALA A 127 -9.93 -6.66 -1.41
N SER A 128 -10.24 -7.88 -1.00
CA SER A 128 -11.50 -8.22 -0.34
C SER A 128 -11.34 -9.35 0.66
N ALA A 129 -12.10 -9.28 1.75
CA ALA A 129 -12.15 -10.30 2.78
C ALA A 129 -13.47 -11.07 2.69
N PRO A 130 -13.48 -12.38 2.39
CA PRO A 130 -14.64 -13.23 2.49
C PRO A 130 -15.09 -13.42 3.95
N TYR A 131 -16.38 -13.74 4.12
CA TYR A 131 -16.92 -14.03 5.44
C TYR A 131 -16.52 -15.42 5.92
N PHE A 132 -15.60 -15.48 6.89
CA PHE A 132 -15.14 -16.69 7.52
C PHE A 132 -14.49 -16.38 8.88
N LYS A 133 -14.44 -17.32 9.79
CA LYS A 133 -13.73 -17.21 11.07
C LYS A 133 -12.60 -18.25 11.11
N PRO A 134 -11.35 -17.87 10.78
CA PRO A 134 -10.22 -18.80 10.89
C PRO A 134 -9.86 -19.06 12.36
N THR A 135 -9.20 -20.16 12.60
CA THR A 135 -8.45 -20.41 13.84
C THR A 135 -7.10 -19.71 13.71
N ILE A 136 -6.63 -19.07 14.75
CA ILE A 136 -5.33 -18.39 14.76
C ILE A 136 -4.36 -19.28 15.54
N ASP A 137 -3.77 -20.25 14.87
CA ASP A 137 -2.92 -21.28 15.48
C ASP A 137 -1.56 -21.46 14.79
N GLY A 138 -1.32 -20.71 13.72
CA GLY A 138 -0.10 -20.79 12.92
C GLY A 138 -0.17 -21.77 11.76
N ASN A 139 -1.33 -22.37 11.49
CA ASN A 139 -1.53 -23.24 10.33
C ASN A 139 -2.14 -22.45 9.16
N PRO A 140 -1.41 -22.23 8.06
CA PRO A 140 -1.88 -21.44 6.92
C PRO A 140 -2.95 -22.15 6.05
N ASP A 141 -3.26 -23.43 6.30
CA ASP A 141 -4.15 -24.23 5.44
C ASP A 141 -5.58 -23.69 5.36
N GLU A 142 -6.11 -23.10 6.44
CA GLU A 142 -7.45 -22.50 6.45
C GLU A 142 -7.57 -21.25 5.55
N TRP A 143 -6.43 -20.67 5.16
CA TRP A 143 -6.39 -19.44 4.39
C TRP A 143 -6.38 -19.66 2.87
N LYS A 144 -6.31 -20.89 2.41
CA LYS A 144 -6.24 -21.21 0.95
C LYS A 144 -7.45 -20.72 0.16
N ASP A 145 -8.61 -20.58 0.81
CA ASP A 145 -9.84 -20.09 0.20
C ASP A 145 -10.01 -18.56 0.33
N ALA A 146 -9.12 -17.86 1.00
CA ALA A 146 -9.11 -16.41 0.99
C ALA A 146 -8.59 -15.85 -0.34
N ILE A 147 -8.95 -14.60 -0.62
CA ILE A 147 -8.46 -13.88 -1.81
C ILE A 147 -7.04 -13.39 -1.52
N GLY A 148 -6.05 -13.94 -2.19
CA GLY A 148 -4.64 -13.58 -1.99
C GLY A 148 -4.26 -12.31 -2.74
N VAL A 149 -3.74 -11.31 -2.04
CA VAL A 149 -3.10 -10.13 -2.62
C VAL A 149 -1.60 -10.28 -2.49
N ARG A 150 -0.87 -10.18 -3.60
CA ARG A 150 0.57 -10.43 -3.65
C ARG A 150 1.32 -9.20 -4.11
N PHE A 151 2.49 -8.98 -3.52
CA PHE A 151 3.44 -8.00 -4.00
C PHE A 151 4.88 -8.47 -3.77
N THR A 152 5.81 -7.89 -4.51
CA THR A 152 7.25 -8.21 -4.43
C THR A 152 8.02 -6.90 -4.26
N GLU A 153 8.90 -6.86 -3.29
CA GLU A 153 9.84 -5.77 -3.09
C GLU A 153 11.20 -6.35 -2.65
N GLY A 154 12.29 -5.82 -3.20
CA GLY A 154 13.63 -6.34 -2.94
C GLY A 154 13.85 -7.80 -3.39
N GLY A 155 13.07 -8.28 -4.38
CA GLY A 155 13.12 -9.67 -4.85
C GLY A 155 12.40 -10.68 -3.95
N LYS A 156 11.82 -10.26 -2.83
CA LYS A 156 11.10 -11.11 -1.86
C LYS A 156 9.59 -10.88 -1.98
N ARG A 157 8.85 -11.96 -1.97
CA ARG A 157 7.38 -11.96 -2.07
C ARG A 157 6.74 -11.76 -0.70
N THR A 158 5.62 -11.04 -0.71
CA THR A 158 4.68 -10.96 0.41
C THR A 158 3.28 -11.27 -0.13
N GLU A 159 2.52 -12.08 0.59
CA GLU A 159 1.13 -12.39 0.27
C GLU A 159 0.24 -12.08 1.47
N LEU A 160 -0.86 -11.34 1.21
CA LEU A 160 -1.89 -11.04 2.19
C LEU A 160 -3.14 -11.85 1.88
N ARG A 161 -3.76 -12.42 2.89
CA ARG A 161 -5.07 -13.06 2.83
C ARG A 161 -5.89 -12.56 3.99
N THR A 162 -7.17 -12.30 3.78
CA THR A 162 -8.03 -11.74 4.81
C THR A 162 -9.37 -12.46 4.86
N TYR A 163 -9.92 -12.50 6.08
CA TYR A 163 -11.28 -12.91 6.37
C TYR A 163 -11.94 -11.91 7.31
N TRP A 164 -13.24 -11.90 7.35
CA TRP A 164 -13.97 -11.15 8.32
C TRP A 164 -15.15 -11.96 8.89
N ASN A 165 -15.56 -11.60 10.07
CA ASN A 165 -16.83 -12.00 10.64
C ASN A 165 -17.42 -10.82 11.43
N ARG A 166 -18.62 -10.96 12.00
CA ARG A 166 -19.27 -9.87 12.72
C ARG A 166 -18.49 -9.34 13.94
N ARG A 167 -17.47 -10.06 14.41
CA ARG A 167 -16.68 -9.72 15.60
C ARG A 167 -15.27 -9.27 15.31
N SER A 168 -14.65 -9.79 14.27
CA SER A 168 -13.23 -9.56 13.98
C SER A 168 -12.92 -9.48 12.51
N PHE A 169 -11.85 -8.78 12.21
CA PHE A 169 -11.09 -8.82 10.98
C PHE A 169 -9.87 -9.70 11.20
N SER A 170 -9.67 -10.70 10.34
CA SER A 170 -8.56 -11.63 10.44
C SER A 170 -7.70 -11.53 9.20
N LEU A 171 -6.40 -11.63 9.37
CA LEU A 171 -5.45 -11.63 8.26
C LEU A 171 -4.33 -12.64 8.48
N LEU A 172 -3.83 -13.17 7.37
CA LEU A 172 -2.58 -13.89 7.22
C LEU A 172 -1.66 -13.03 6.34
N VAL A 173 -0.43 -12.81 6.79
CA VAL A 173 0.64 -12.23 5.98
C VAL A 173 1.76 -13.25 5.85
N ALA A 174 1.95 -13.79 4.66
CA ALA A 174 3.04 -14.69 4.32
C ALA A 174 4.22 -13.88 3.77
N VAL A 175 5.32 -13.88 4.48
CA VAL A 175 6.52 -13.08 4.20
C VAL A 175 7.68 -14.00 3.82
N GLU A 176 8.14 -13.92 2.58
CA GLU A 176 9.37 -14.60 2.15
C GLU A 176 10.57 -13.81 2.69
N GLU A 177 11.35 -14.44 3.58
CA GLU A 177 12.51 -13.83 4.23
C GLU A 177 13.57 -14.88 4.55
N ASP A 178 14.83 -14.45 4.75
CA ASP A 178 15.93 -15.37 4.99
C ASP A 178 15.99 -15.83 6.45
N THR A 179 15.68 -14.95 7.37
CA THR A 179 15.66 -15.19 8.81
C THR A 179 14.37 -14.63 9.43
N LEU A 180 14.04 -15.07 10.64
CA LEU A 180 12.97 -14.48 11.45
C LEU A 180 13.58 -14.02 12.77
N ILE A 181 13.59 -12.70 12.98
CA ILE A 181 14.09 -12.10 14.21
C ILE A 181 12.89 -11.75 15.10
N GLY A 182 12.76 -12.47 16.19
CA GLY A 182 11.69 -12.20 17.17
C GLY A 182 11.87 -10.90 17.93
N GLN A 183 10.76 -10.41 18.50
CA GLN A 183 10.75 -9.22 19.34
C GLN A 183 11.75 -9.36 20.49
N ARG A 184 12.58 -8.31 20.68
CA ARG A 184 13.55 -8.21 21.77
C ARG A 184 13.53 -6.82 22.38
N ARG A 185 14.09 -6.69 23.59
CA ARG A 185 14.14 -5.41 24.30
C ARG A 185 14.99 -4.36 23.59
N SER A 186 16.01 -4.79 22.89
CA SER A 186 16.91 -3.92 22.13
C SER A 186 17.26 -4.56 20.78
N GLY A 187 17.52 -3.73 19.77
CA GLY A 187 17.84 -4.17 18.41
C GLY A 187 16.60 -4.30 17.52
N ALA A 188 16.86 -4.44 16.22
CA ALA A 188 15.84 -4.60 15.21
C ALA A 188 15.21 -6.00 15.27
N PHE A 189 13.96 -6.13 14.85
CA PHE A 189 13.22 -7.38 14.74
C PHE A 189 12.19 -7.30 13.62
N ASP A 190 11.74 -8.46 13.15
CA ASP A 190 10.76 -8.58 12.08
C ASP A 190 9.36 -8.35 12.59
N GLY A 191 8.51 -7.80 11.72
CA GLY A 191 7.13 -7.57 12.08
C GLY A 191 6.27 -7.10 10.92
N VAL A 192 4.98 -7.21 11.11
CA VAL A 192 3.98 -6.70 10.17
C VAL A 192 3.24 -5.56 10.83
N GLN A 193 3.35 -4.37 10.25
CA GLN A 193 2.58 -3.20 10.66
C GLN A 193 1.40 -3.01 9.74
N LEU A 194 0.21 -2.90 10.30
CA LEU A 194 -1.02 -2.70 9.54
C LEU A 194 -1.80 -1.52 10.09
N ALA A 195 -2.56 -0.88 9.21
CA ALA A 195 -3.46 0.17 9.62
C ALA A 195 -4.83 0.00 8.98
N ILE A 196 -5.86 0.35 9.74
CA ILE A 196 -7.26 0.26 9.37
C ILE A 196 -7.91 1.61 9.62
N SER A 197 -8.67 2.13 8.64
CA SER A 197 -9.44 3.37 8.78
C SER A 197 -10.74 3.30 7.96
N PRO A 198 -11.78 4.09 8.30
CA PRO A 198 -13.00 4.16 7.50
C PRO A 198 -12.71 4.59 6.06
N ALA A 199 -13.45 4.06 5.09
CA ALA A 199 -13.31 4.42 3.67
C ALA A 199 -13.82 5.85 3.33
N ASP A 200 -14.69 6.39 4.17
CA ASP A 200 -15.22 7.75 4.08
C ASP A 200 -14.34 8.79 4.79
N SER A 201 -13.32 8.33 5.50
CA SER A 201 -12.34 9.18 6.17
C SER A 201 -11.42 9.87 5.15
N ARG A 202 -11.95 10.88 4.48
CA ARG A 202 -11.17 11.76 3.59
C ARG A 202 -10.47 12.88 4.36
N THR A 203 -10.74 13.02 5.63
CA THR A 203 -10.14 14.03 6.48
C THR A 203 -8.64 13.77 6.56
N ALA A 204 -7.90 14.72 6.01
CA ALA A 204 -6.52 14.90 6.40
C ALA A 204 -6.46 14.78 7.93
N THR A 205 -5.56 13.96 8.42
CA THR A 205 -5.20 13.97 9.83
C THR A 205 -5.02 15.42 10.24
N SER A 206 -5.68 15.84 11.33
CA SER A 206 -5.26 17.06 12.01
C SER A 206 -3.72 17.04 12.05
N PRO A 207 -3.02 18.15 11.82
CA PRO A 207 -1.57 18.14 11.83
C PRO A 207 -0.98 17.51 13.12
N ASP A 208 -1.77 17.43 14.18
CA ASP A 208 -1.32 17.01 15.49
C ASP A 208 -1.88 15.68 16.00
N LYS A 209 -2.98 15.16 15.43
CA LYS A 209 -3.66 13.95 15.93
C LYS A 209 -4.18 13.04 14.84
N VAL A 210 -4.21 11.75 15.15
CA VAL A 210 -4.90 10.74 14.34
C VAL A 210 -6.41 10.91 14.48
N ALA A 211 -7.11 11.17 13.38
CA ALA A 211 -8.56 11.33 13.41
C ALA A 211 -9.29 9.96 13.48
N ASP A 212 -9.09 9.09 12.48
CA ASP A 212 -9.87 7.89 12.27
C ASP A 212 -9.04 6.66 11.91
N ARG A 213 -7.81 6.53 12.44
CA ARG A 213 -6.90 5.47 12.07
C ARG A 213 -6.50 4.63 13.27
N TYR A 214 -6.53 3.33 13.09
CA TYR A 214 -5.97 2.34 14.01
C TYR A 214 -4.74 1.73 13.36
N GLU A 215 -3.62 1.68 14.10
CA GLU A 215 -2.39 1.01 13.65
C GLU A 215 -1.99 -0.07 14.63
N PHE A 216 -1.58 -1.20 14.07
CA PHE A 216 -1.14 -2.37 14.82
C PHE A 216 0.20 -2.87 14.30
N LEU A 217 1.00 -3.43 15.19
CA LEU A 217 2.22 -4.14 14.88
C LEU A 217 2.09 -5.58 15.37
N LEU A 218 2.33 -6.54 14.49
CA LEU A 218 2.41 -7.95 14.79
C LEU A 218 3.87 -8.34 14.85
N ALA A 219 4.28 -9.07 15.88
CA ALA A 219 5.64 -9.54 16.05
C ALA A 219 5.68 -10.94 16.69
N TRP A 220 6.67 -11.73 16.31
CA TRP A 220 6.95 -13.00 16.97
C TRP A 220 7.63 -12.78 18.32
N THR A 221 7.27 -13.56 19.34
CA THR A 221 7.86 -13.43 20.68
C THR A 221 9.24 -14.07 20.84
N GLY A 222 9.69 -14.80 19.84
CA GLY A 222 10.94 -15.58 19.89
C GLY A 222 10.76 -17.01 20.44
N GLN A 223 9.53 -17.44 20.75
CA GLN A 223 9.26 -18.77 21.31
C GLN A 223 8.00 -19.41 20.68
N GLY A 224 8.12 -20.64 20.22
CA GLY A 224 7.05 -21.42 19.60
C GLY A 224 6.30 -20.65 18.53
N THR A 225 4.98 -20.74 18.51
CA THR A 225 4.10 -19.99 17.58
C THR A 225 3.55 -18.70 18.18
N ALA A 226 3.97 -18.33 19.40
CA ALA A 226 3.42 -17.19 20.11
C ALA A 226 3.78 -15.87 19.43
N GLY A 227 2.77 -15.11 19.03
CA GLY A 227 2.88 -13.75 18.53
C GLY A 227 2.29 -12.72 19.50
N LYS A 228 2.62 -11.46 19.28
CA LYS A 228 2.04 -10.32 20.00
C LYS A 228 1.52 -9.27 19.03
N CYS A 229 0.45 -8.60 19.46
CA CYS A 229 -0.07 -7.42 18.81
C CYS A 229 0.20 -6.19 19.68
N PHE A 230 0.65 -5.10 19.05
CA PHE A 230 0.83 -3.81 19.69
C PHE A 230 -0.03 -2.79 18.94
N ARG A 231 -0.86 -2.03 19.69
CA ARG A 231 -1.66 -0.95 19.10
C ARG A 231 -0.84 0.34 19.07
N LEU A 232 -0.24 0.62 17.92
CA LEU A 232 0.63 1.78 17.72
C LEU A 232 -0.16 3.11 17.68
N ALA A 233 -1.38 3.09 17.14
CA ALA A 233 -2.23 4.26 17.07
C ALA A 233 -3.71 3.90 17.16
N ALA A 234 -4.50 4.84 17.65
CA ALA A 234 -5.96 4.87 17.62
C ALA A 234 -6.39 6.33 17.41
N PRO A 235 -7.67 6.63 17.16
CA PRO A 235 -8.17 8.01 17.16
C PRO A 235 -7.69 8.77 18.39
N GLU A 236 -7.40 10.05 18.23
CA GLU A 236 -6.81 10.93 19.24
C GLU A 236 -5.33 10.64 19.63
N THR A 237 -4.70 9.62 19.08
CA THR A 237 -3.25 9.44 19.27
C THR A 237 -2.52 10.65 18.70
N GLN A 238 -1.70 11.31 19.54
CA GLN A 238 -0.92 12.44 19.10
C GLN A 238 0.19 12.00 18.15
N LEU A 239 0.26 12.65 16.99
CA LEU A 239 1.33 12.43 16.03
C LEU A 239 2.64 13.01 16.57
N ALA A 240 3.68 12.21 16.58
CA ALA A 240 5.00 12.75 16.86
C ALA A 240 5.45 13.62 15.68
N THR A 241 5.95 14.81 15.98
CA THR A 241 6.62 15.69 15.00
C THR A 241 7.95 15.10 14.53
N THR A 242 8.50 14.17 15.31
CA THR A 242 9.72 13.42 15.04
C THR A 242 9.48 11.95 15.33
N GLN A 243 10.31 11.07 14.75
CA GLN A 243 10.29 9.64 15.07
C GLN A 243 10.77 9.41 16.51
N ASN A 244 9.85 9.36 17.46
CA ASN A 244 10.14 8.99 18.83
C ASN A 244 9.99 7.49 19.05
N ASN A 245 10.99 6.87 19.66
CA ASN A 245 10.85 5.50 20.12
C ASN A 245 9.80 5.45 21.25
N ARG A 246 8.84 4.52 21.12
CA ARG A 246 7.84 4.23 22.14
C ARG A 246 8.09 2.85 22.74
N ASP A 247 7.91 2.74 24.05
CA ASP A 247 7.98 1.43 24.71
C ASP A 247 6.81 0.56 24.26
N LEU A 248 7.10 -0.55 23.58
CA LEU A 248 6.10 -1.48 23.10
C LEU A 248 5.33 -2.17 24.21
N SER A 249 5.91 -2.34 25.40
CA SER A 249 5.21 -3.00 26.51
C SER A 249 3.95 -2.24 26.91
N SER A 250 3.97 -0.92 26.83
CA SER A 250 2.81 -0.07 27.10
C SER A 250 1.77 -0.04 25.99
N LEU A 251 2.09 -0.59 24.82
CA LEU A 251 1.23 -0.62 23.63
C LEU A 251 0.66 -2.01 23.36
N GLN A 252 0.96 -3.01 24.18
CA GLN A 252 0.47 -4.37 24.01
C GLN A 252 -1.06 -4.38 23.94
N TYR A 253 -1.60 -5.13 22.98
CA TYR A 253 -3.04 -5.21 22.71
C TYR A 253 -3.51 -6.65 22.79
N ASP A 254 -3.94 -7.04 23.97
CA ASP A 254 -4.26 -8.43 24.33
C ASP A 254 -5.63 -8.91 23.77
N ASP A 255 -6.47 -8.00 23.29
CA ASP A 255 -7.74 -8.37 22.63
C ASP A 255 -7.53 -9.01 21.24
N ALA A 256 -6.36 -8.82 20.61
CA ALA A 256 -6.00 -9.49 19.36
C ALA A 256 -5.32 -10.82 19.63
N THR A 257 -5.65 -11.83 18.81
CA THR A 257 -4.94 -13.11 18.81
C THR A 257 -3.92 -13.10 17.68
N VAL A 258 -2.68 -13.52 17.95
CA VAL A 258 -1.59 -13.57 16.97
C VAL A 258 -0.84 -14.89 17.09
N ALA A 259 -0.62 -15.56 15.96
CA ALA A 259 0.30 -16.69 15.83
C ALA A 259 1.32 -16.39 14.73
N VAL A 260 2.56 -16.82 14.95
CA VAL A 260 3.64 -16.64 13.97
C VAL A 260 4.36 -17.98 13.81
N THR A 261 4.44 -18.46 12.57
CA THR A 261 5.14 -19.71 12.21
C THR A 261 6.06 -19.45 11.04
N ARG A 262 7.05 -20.32 10.87
CA ARG A 262 7.98 -20.25 9.75
C ARG A 262 8.21 -21.63 9.16
N THR A 263 8.06 -21.73 7.83
CA THR A 263 8.30 -22.98 7.07
C THR A 263 8.88 -22.60 5.71
N ASP A 264 9.93 -23.30 5.30
CA ASP A 264 10.55 -23.20 3.96
C ASP A 264 10.89 -21.77 3.52
N GLY A 265 11.44 -20.95 4.44
CA GLY A 265 11.83 -19.58 4.12
C GLY A 265 10.68 -18.59 4.07
N VAL A 266 9.47 -18.99 4.47
CA VAL A 266 8.29 -18.12 4.55
C VAL A 266 7.82 -18.02 6.00
N THR A 267 7.70 -16.81 6.51
CA THR A 267 7.09 -16.53 7.81
C THR A 267 5.62 -16.16 7.62
N TYR A 268 4.77 -16.82 8.39
CA TYR A 268 3.32 -16.61 8.41
C TYR A 268 2.93 -15.89 9.68
N TYR A 269 2.41 -14.68 9.53
CA TYR A 269 1.82 -13.88 10.61
C TYR A 269 0.31 -14.00 10.51
N GLU A 270 -0.31 -14.75 11.40
CA GLU A 270 -1.76 -14.85 11.53
C GLU A 270 -2.25 -13.92 12.62
N CYS A 271 -3.35 -13.23 12.38
CA CYS A 271 -3.92 -12.32 13.36
C CYS A 271 -5.44 -12.25 13.25
N SER A 272 -6.12 -12.12 14.38
CA SER A 272 -7.53 -11.74 14.46
C SER A 272 -7.67 -10.52 15.35
N ILE A 273 -8.12 -9.40 14.78
CA ILE A 273 -8.31 -8.12 15.46
C ILE A 273 -9.80 -7.88 15.66
N PRO A 274 -10.27 -7.67 16.90
CA PRO A 274 -11.69 -7.44 17.15
C PRO A 274 -12.16 -6.08 16.61
N PHE A 275 -13.34 -6.05 16.00
CA PHE A 275 -13.96 -4.79 15.56
C PHE A 275 -14.50 -3.95 16.73
N LYS A 276 -14.65 -4.52 17.92
CA LYS A 276 -15.27 -3.84 19.07
C LYS A 276 -14.74 -2.42 19.31
N PRO A 277 -13.40 -2.15 19.38
CA PRO A 277 -12.88 -0.80 19.59
C PRO A 277 -13.01 0.13 18.39
N MET A 278 -13.29 -0.42 17.19
CA MET A 278 -13.40 0.31 15.94
C MET A 278 -14.84 0.43 15.45
N ARG A 279 -15.82 -0.14 16.18
CA ARG A 279 -17.18 -0.37 15.68
C ARG A 279 -17.94 0.91 15.33
N ASP A 280 -17.66 1.98 16.03
CA ASP A 280 -18.28 3.28 15.75
C ASP A 280 -17.77 3.90 14.44
N ARG A 281 -16.61 3.47 13.98
CA ARG A 281 -15.95 3.95 12.75
C ARG A 281 -16.06 2.94 11.61
N ILE A 282 -15.86 1.66 11.91
CA ILE A 282 -15.90 0.57 10.93
C ILE A 282 -16.99 -0.41 11.38
N ARG A 283 -18.18 -0.31 10.77
CA ARG A 283 -19.29 -1.22 11.00
C ARG A 283 -19.17 -2.42 10.08
N PRO A 284 -18.78 -3.61 10.59
CA PRO A 284 -18.59 -4.77 9.72
C PRO A 284 -19.94 -5.26 9.18
N SER A 285 -20.09 -5.22 7.87
CA SER A 285 -21.23 -5.76 7.12
C SER A 285 -20.78 -6.10 5.71
N GLU A 286 -21.51 -7.00 5.06
CA GLU A 286 -21.30 -7.29 3.66
C GLU A 286 -21.41 -6.03 2.80
N GLY A 287 -20.52 -5.89 1.80
CA GLY A 287 -20.43 -4.72 0.93
C GLY A 287 -19.77 -3.49 1.56
N ARG A 288 -19.40 -3.57 2.84
CA ARG A 288 -18.68 -2.46 3.49
C ARG A 288 -17.24 -2.39 2.97
N GLU A 289 -16.78 -1.19 2.73
CA GLU A 289 -15.38 -0.88 2.43
C GLU A 289 -14.72 -0.15 3.60
N PHE A 290 -13.41 -0.35 3.74
CA PHE A 290 -12.55 0.40 4.63
C PHE A 290 -11.16 0.52 3.98
N PHE A 291 -10.29 1.34 4.55
CA PHE A 291 -8.91 1.41 4.11
C PHE A 291 -8.03 0.46 4.92
N LEU A 292 -7.22 -0.34 4.23
CA LEU A 292 -6.20 -1.20 4.81
C LEU A 292 -4.83 -0.83 4.26
N SER A 293 -3.84 -0.91 5.11
CA SER A 293 -2.44 -0.70 4.79
C SER A 293 -1.57 -1.75 5.46
N VAL A 294 -0.53 -2.20 4.78
CA VAL A 294 0.41 -3.18 5.31
C VAL A 294 1.84 -2.78 4.98
N LEU A 295 2.69 -2.80 6.02
CA LEU A 295 4.14 -2.68 5.92
C LEU A 295 4.76 -3.94 6.52
N VAL A 296 5.73 -4.52 5.84
CA VAL A 296 6.57 -5.59 6.41
C VAL A 296 7.91 -4.98 6.80
N HIS A 297 8.33 -5.22 8.03
CA HIS A 297 9.63 -4.84 8.54
C HIS A 297 10.55 -6.05 8.53
N ASP A 298 11.58 -6.01 7.70
CA ASP A 298 12.59 -7.05 7.49
C ASP A 298 13.97 -6.37 7.57
N PRO A 299 14.43 -6.05 8.81
CA PRO A 299 15.57 -5.16 9.04
C PRO A 299 16.93 -5.74 8.66
N ASP A 300 17.07 -7.05 8.56
CA ASP A 300 18.29 -7.74 8.15
C ASP A 300 18.29 -8.20 6.68
N GLY A 301 17.11 -8.05 6.00
CA GLY A 301 16.93 -8.37 4.59
C GLY A 301 16.55 -7.17 3.73
N THR A 302 15.30 -7.13 3.30
CA THR A 302 14.78 -6.13 2.34
C THR A 302 14.53 -4.74 2.96
N GLY A 303 14.53 -4.62 4.26
CA GLY A 303 14.15 -3.41 4.98
C GLY A 303 12.62 -3.29 5.11
N ILE A 304 12.03 -2.17 4.68
CA ILE A 304 10.57 -1.98 4.70
C ILE A 304 10.00 -2.33 3.34
N ARG A 305 9.06 -3.29 3.31
CA ARG A 305 8.24 -3.58 2.13
C ARG A 305 6.91 -2.86 2.28
N ASP A 306 6.60 -2.02 1.31
CA ASP A 306 5.43 -1.14 1.33
C ASP A 306 4.43 -1.54 0.25
N TRP A 307 3.31 -2.16 0.66
CA TRP A 307 2.28 -2.53 -0.29
C TRP A 307 1.68 -1.31 -1.01
N GLY A 308 1.54 -0.18 -0.35
CA GLY A 308 1.05 1.06 -0.94
C GLY A 308 1.88 1.52 -2.15
N LYS A 309 3.20 1.40 -2.06
CA LYS A 309 4.12 1.66 -3.17
C LYS A 309 3.87 0.70 -4.33
N THR A 310 3.75 -0.59 -4.03
CA THR A 310 3.56 -1.64 -5.05
C THR A 310 2.17 -1.56 -5.69
N ALA A 311 1.16 -1.14 -4.94
CA ALA A 311 -0.21 -0.94 -5.43
C ALA A 311 -0.39 0.38 -6.23
N GLY A 312 0.70 1.07 -6.55
CA GLY A 312 0.69 2.23 -7.42
C GLY A 312 0.19 3.52 -6.77
N LEU A 313 0.26 3.64 -5.43
CA LEU A 313 -0.02 4.92 -4.78
C LEU A 313 0.98 5.99 -5.21
N TRP A 314 0.51 7.21 -5.25
CA TRP A 314 1.33 8.31 -5.74
C TRP A 314 2.47 8.66 -4.77
N PRO A 315 3.68 8.95 -5.25
CA PRO A 315 4.86 9.11 -4.41
C PRO A 315 4.85 10.35 -3.51
N TRP A 316 3.93 11.30 -3.71
CA TRP A 316 3.73 12.47 -2.84
C TRP A 316 2.75 12.20 -1.69
N GLN A 317 2.04 11.09 -1.73
CA GLN A 317 1.18 10.64 -0.64
C GLN A 317 2.02 9.86 0.38
N ARG A 318 2.53 10.56 1.40
CA ARG A 318 3.34 9.94 2.46
C ARG A 318 2.56 9.85 3.77
N ASN A 319 2.71 8.72 4.44
CA ASN A 319 1.98 8.42 5.65
C ASN A 319 2.83 8.59 6.91
N ARG A 320 2.66 9.71 7.60
CA ARG A 320 3.39 9.99 8.84
C ARG A 320 3.05 9.01 9.97
N LEU A 321 1.83 8.46 10.00
CA LEU A 321 1.43 7.51 11.04
C LEU A 321 2.17 6.19 10.93
N ALA A 322 2.21 5.62 9.73
CA ALA A 322 2.95 4.40 9.49
C ALA A 322 4.46 4.59 9.73
N TRP A 323 4.91 5.83 9.85
CA TRP A 323 6.29 6.19 10.16
C TRP A 323 6.55 6.38 11.66
N SER A 324 5.60 6.03 12.51
CA SER A 324 5.82 6.02 13.96
C SER A 324 6.91 5.05 14.33
N LYS A 325 7.97 5.56 14.95
CA LYS A 325 9.11 4.76 15.37
C LYS A 325 8.76 3.90 16.60
N TRP A 326 9.08 2.63 16.52
CA TRP A 326 9.02 1.72 17.65
C TRP A 326 10.40 1.05 17.84
N PRO A 327 10.74 0.60 19.05
CA PRO A 327 12.01 -0.06 19.30
C PRO A 327 12.20 -1.25 18.36
N GLY A 328 13.34 -1.29 17.65
CA GLY A 328 13.64 -2.36 16.71
C GLY A 328 13.20 -2.12 15.27
N ALA A 329 12.47 -1.04 14.96
CA ALA A 329 12.19 -0.66 13.57
C ALA A 329 13.43 -0.03 12.93
N LYS A 330 13.75 -0.45 11.70
CA LYS A 330 14.78 0.17 10.86
C LYS A 330 14.11 0.99 9.78
N TRP A 331 13.86 2.26 10.08
CA TRP A 331 13.21 3.18 9.17
C TRP A 331 14.18 3.80 8.17
N GLY A 332 13.71 3.99 6.93
CA GLY A 332 14.41 4.80 5.95
C GLY A 332 14.35 6.31 6.23
N LYS A 333 14.87 7.12 5.31
CA LYS A 333 14.85 8.58 5.42
C LYS A 333 13.47 9.20 5.13
N GLN A 334 12.59 8.48 4.46
CA GLN A 334 11.28 8.95 4.05
C GLN A 334 10.17 8.08 4.66
N PRO A 335 9.05 8.69 5.05
CA PRO A 335 7.89 7.92 5.49
C PRO A 335 7.38 7.04 4.34
N PRO A 336 6.74 5.89 4.64
CA PRO A 336 6.10 5.07 3.64
C PRO A 336 4.97 5.83 2.94
N TYR A 337 4.49 5.27 1.82
CA TYR A 337 3.36 5.83 1.09
C TYR A 337 2.12 5.91 1.98
N ASP A 338 1.24 6.86 1.70
CA ASP A 338 -0.09 6.87 2.30
C ASP A 338 -0.90 5.71 1.71
N ASN A 339 -0.80 4.59 2.37
CA ASN A 339 -1.29 3.30 1.93
C ASN A 339 -2.78 3.09 2.23
N LYS A 340 -3.59 4.10 2.06
CA LYS A 340 -5.06 4.01 2.14
C LYS A 340 -5.61 3.32 0.90
N LEU A 341 -5.51 2.00 0.88
CA LEU A 341 -6.08 1.18 -0.17
C LEU A 341 -7.44 0.64 0.24
N HIS A 342 -8.41 0.76 -0.64
CA HIS A 342 -9.74 0.21 -0.42
C HIS A 342 -9.70 -1.31 -0.27
N TRP A 343 -10.38 -1.80 0.77
CA TRP A 343 -10.55 -3.20 1.08
C TRP A 343 -12.03 -3.49 1.33
N GLY A 344 -12.59 -4.47 0.65
CA GLY A 344 -14.00 -4.83 0.77
C GLY A 344 -14.25 -5.96 1.77
N LEU A 345 -15.47 -6.00 2.30
CA LEU A 345 -16.00 -7.13 3.07
C LEU A 345 -17.06 -7.83 2.22
N CYS A 346 -16.80 -9.05 1.78
CA CYS A 346 -17.75 -9.81 0.95
C CYS A 346 -18.30 -11.03 1.70
N ALA A 347 -19.46 -11.53 1.26
CA ALA A 347 -20.10 -12.68 1.90
C ALA A 347 -19.33 -13.97 1.61
N SER A 348 -18.79 -14.11 0.41
CA SER A 348 -18.13 -15.32 -0.07
C SER A 348 -17.05 -14.96 -1.09
N LYS A 349 -16.13 -15.87 -1.30
CA LYS A 349 -15.18 -15.83 -2.41
C LYS A 349 -15.83 -16.20 -3.75
N TYR A 350 -16.95 -16.91 -3.70
CA TYR A 350 -17.64 -17.48 -4.86
C TYR A 350 -19.03 -16.88 -5.02
#